data_520fef873ae7ece0ad3e7b869bcbf7b2
#
_entry.id   520fef873ae7ece0ad3e7b869bcbf7b2
#
_cell.length_a   1.000
_cell.length_b   1.000
_cell.length_c   1.000
_cell.angle_alpha   90.00
_cell.angle_beta   90.00
_cell.angle_gamma   90.00
#
_symmetry.space_group_name_H-M   'P 1'
#
loop_
_entity.id
_entity.type
_entity.pdbx_description
1 polymer ?
#
loop_
_entity_poly.entity_id
_entity_poly.type
_entity_poly.pdbx_seq_one_letter_code
_entity_poly.pdbx_strand_id
1 'polypeptide(L)'
;GAITQILDAPMDLEKNKNLRCKTKLVAIADAFPEKSANKIAAMKKKYGEDRIDVEGRIFGGLDGYKQAINEDVDMVVIATPPGFKPQQFEYAINQGKKVFMEKPVASDVTGIRRVLASAKKAKEKGLTVGIGLQRRHEERYIDCVKQLQDGVIGDINMLRVYWNGNSIWHRGKQPGMTEMEYQVNNWYHFTWASGDQICEQHIHNLDAGCWIKGMYPIKANGMGGSEMRMGGDRKLSQIFDHTFVEYTFPDGTKMFSQGRHLKGGWSHVAEYAHGSKGTCKVASHIEPFAGDPIRIRGAGGGHYQEQKDLIEALHKGEYYNEAEYGAMSTFTAILGREACYSGKEIIADDLMKKGRDYAPGIDDYTWDSAPPVAPDEKGEYPVPAPGVYRPFA
;
A
#
# COMPACT_ATOMS: atom_id res chain seq x y z
N GLY A 1 5.36 0.50 -14.02
CA GLY A 1 5.31 0.81 -12.58
C GLY A 1 5.89 2.19 -12.28
N ALA A 2 5.94 2.59 -11.01
CA ALA A 2 6.32 3.93 -10.56
C ALA A 2 7.57 4.50 -11.24
N ILE A 3 8.67 3.74 -11.32
CA ILE A 3 9.92 4.21 -11.97
C ILE A 3 9.69 4.67 -13.43
N THR A 4 8.96 3.89 -14.24
CA THR A 4 8.71 4.28 -15.64
C THR A 4 7.80 5.50 -15.74
N GLN A 5 6.85 5.65 -14.83
CA GLN A 5 5.95 6.81 -14.76
C GLN A 5 6.70 8.07 -14.32
N ILE A 6 7.63 7.96 -13.36
CA ILE A 6 8.55 9.04 -12.96
C ILE A 6 9.46 9.45 -14.11
N LEU A 7 9.92 8.49 -14.93
CA LEU A 7 10.72 8.80 -16.11
C LEU A 7 9.89 9.44 -17.25
N ASP A 8 8.62 9.12 -17.36
CA ASP A 8 7.71 9.70 -18.36
C ASP A 8 7.17 11.09 -17.95
N ALA A 9 6.96 11.34 -16.66
CA ALA A 9 6.36 12.57 -16.12
C ALA A 9 6.98 13.89 -16.63
N PRO A 10 8.32 14.05 -16.72
CA PRO A 10 8.93 15.28 -17.23
C PRO A 10 8.50 15.64 -18.65
N MET A 11 8.35 14.66 -19.53
CA MET A 11 7.93 14.91 -20.92
C MET A 11 6.48 15.41 -20.99
N ASP A 12 5.61 14.85 -20.15
CA ASP A 12 4.22 15.27 -20.04
C ASP A 12 4.08 16.67 -19.45
N LEU A 13 4.85 16.98 -18.41
CA LEU A 13 4.89 18.29 -17.77
C LEU A 13 5.42 19.38 -18.70
N GLU A 14 6.44 19.10 -19.52
CA GLU A 14 6.93 20.04 -20.52
C GLU A 14 5.87 20.31 -21.58
N LYS A 15 5.22 19.25 -22.12
CA LYS A 15 4.19 19.38 -23.15
C LYS A 15 2.95 20.12 -22.67
N ASN A 16 2.44 19.79 -21.48
CA ASN A 16 1.12 20.24 -21.03
C ASN A 16 1.18 21.48 -20.11
N LYS A 17 2.30 21.71 -19.42
CA LYS A 17 2.48 22.81 -18.46
C LYS A 17 3.69 23.69 -18.76
N ASN A 18 4.40 23.46 -19.88
CA ASN A 18 5.65 24.14 -20.23
C ASN A 18 6.70 24.10 -19.10
N LEU A 19 6.71 23.01 -18.32
CA LEU A 19 7.59 22.82 -17.18
C LEU A 19 8.76 21.92 -17.56
N ARG A 20 9.96 22.49 -17.67
CA ARG A 20 11.18 21.76 -18.06
C ARG A 20 11.87 21.15 -16.85
N CYS A 21 11.62 19.91 -16.59
CA CYS A 21 12.34 19.11 -15.58
C CYS A 21 12.94 17.85 -16.22
N LYS A 22 13.85 17.21 -15.51
CA LYS A 22 14.49 15.96 -15.97
C LYS A 22 14.58 14.98 -14.80
N THR A 23 14.43 13.70 -15.13
CA THR A 23 14.63 12.60 -14.19
C THR A 23 15.62 11.59 -14.79
N LYS A 24 16.48 11.04 -13.96
CA LYS A 24 17.49 10.05 -14.33
C LYS A 24 17.49 8.91 -13.31
N LEU A 25 17.52 7.68 -13.78
CA LEU A 25 17.70 6.51 -12.92
C LEU A 25 19.20 6.24 -12.81
N VAL A 26 19.74 6.29 -11.60
CA VAL A 26 21.19 6.17 -11.35
C VAL A 26 21.59 4.97 -10.50
N ALA A 27 20.66 4.38 -9.74
CA ALA A 27 20.91 3.19 -8.95
C ALA A 27 19.65 2.31 -8.84
N ILE A 28 19.83 1.03 -8.66
CA ILE A 28 18.76 0.05 -8.41
C ILE A 28 19.19 -0.88 -7.28
N ALA A 29 18.25 -1.19 -6.38
CA ALA A 29 18.39 -2.29 -5.43
C ALA A 29 17.19 -3.24 -5.58
N ASP A 30 17.44 -4.53 -5.64
CA ASP A 30 16.44 -5.60 -5.63
C ASP A 30 16.99 -6.78 -4.85
N ALA A 31 16.14 -7.43 -4.05
CA ALA A 31 16.54 -8.64 -3.34
C ALA A 31 17.11 -9.71 -4.29
N PHE A 32 16.60 -9.73 -5.53
CA PHE A 32 16.98 -10.65 -6.60
C PHE A 32 17.44 -9.83 -7.83
N PRO A 33 18.67 -9.29 -7.83
CA PRO A 33 19.13 -8.31 -8.84
C PRO A 33 19.10 -8.84 -10.26
N GLU A 34 19.25 -10.14 -10.46
CA GLU A 34 19.17 -10.80 -11.78
C GLU A 34 17.81 -10.58 -12.47
N LYS A 35 16.73 -10.35 -11.71
CA LYS A 35 15.39 -10.05 -12.24
C LYS A 35 15.29 -8.66 -12.87
N SER A 36 16.24 -7.77 -12.54
CA SER A 36 16.24 -6.39 -13.03
C SER A 36 16.86 -6.22 -14.41
N ALA A 37 17.74 -7.13 -14.84
CA ALA A 37 18.52 -6.98 -16.08
C ALA A 37 17.67 -6.71 -17.33
N ASN A 38 16.64 -7.52 -17.58
CA ASN A 38 15.77 -7.36 -18.74
C ASN A 38 14.96 -6.04 -18.68
N LYS A 39 14.57 -5.60 -17.49
CA LYS A 39 13.86 -4.33 -17.29
C LYS A 39 14.77 -3.14 -17.55
N ILE A 40 16.02 -3.21 -17.12
CA ILE A 40 17.04 -2.18 -17.35
C ILE A 40 17.29 -2.03 -18.84
N ALA A 41 17.50 -3.15 -19.57
CA ALA A 41 17.69 -3.14 -21.03
C ALA A 41 16.50 -2.52 -21.76
N ALA A 42 15.28 -2.87 -21.38
CA ALA A 42 14.07 -2.27 -21.94
C ALA A 42 13.95 -0.77 -21.65
N MET A 43 14.33 -0.31 -20.44
CA MET A 43 14.35 1.09 -20.08
C MET A 43 15.43 1.86 -20.84
N LYS A 44 16.66 1.33 -20.96
CA LYS A 44 17.72 1.93 -21.79
C LYS A 44 17.28 2.12 -23.25
N LYS A 45 16.61 1.10 -23.83
CA LYS A 45 16.05 1.20 -25.18
C LYS A 45 14.99 2.30 -25.31
N LYS A 46 14.17 2.52 -24.28
CA LYS A 46 13.07 3.52 -24.32
C LYS A 46 13.56 4.93 -24.05
N TYR A 47 14.44 5.12 -23.07
CA TYR A 47 14.79 6.43 -22.51
C TYR A 47 16.20 6.93 -22.88
N GLY A 48 17.06 6.06 -23.42
CA GLY A 48 18.46 6.34 -23.67
C GLY A 48 19.36 6.04 -22.46
N GLU A 49 20.63 5.85 -22.70
CA GLU A 49 21.64 5.54 -21.68
C GLU A 49 21.94 6.74 -20.76
N ASP A 50 21.79 7.96 -21.29
CA ASP A 50 21.95 9.20 -20.56
C ASP A 50 20.92 9.34 -19.41
N ARG A 51 19.74 8.75 -19.58
CA ARG A 51 18.68 8.75 -18.56
C ARG A 51 18.63 7.47 -17.72
N ILE A 52 19.25 6.39 -18.14
CA ILE A 52 19.33 5.09 -17.45
C ILE A 52 20.81 4.75 -17.23
N ASP A 53 21.40 5.37 -16.26
CA ASP A 53 22.80 5.26 -15.91
C ASP A 53 22.98 4.52 -14.58
N VAL A 54 22.90 3.21 -14.66
CA VAL A 54 22.96 2.31 -13.47
C VAL A 54 24.19 1.40 -13.48
N GLU A 55 25.16 1.65 -14.37
CA GLU A 55 26.34 0.81 -14.49
C GLU A 55 27.16 0.84 -13.19
N GLY A 56 27.47 -0.35 -12.64
CA GLY A 56 28.14 -0.50 -11.35
C GLY A 56 27.29 -0.17 -10.13
N ARG A 57 26.00 0.21 -10.30
CA ARG A 57 25.10 0.62 -9.22
C ARG A 57 23.80 -0.20 -9.18
N ILE A 58 23.98 -1.52 -9.33
CA ILE A 58 22.90 -2.50 -9.20
C ILE A 58 23.24 -3.36 -7.97
N PHE A 59 22.46 -3.21 -6.92
CA PHE A 59 22.73 -3.80 -5.61
C PHE A 59 21.73 -4.93 -5.32
N GLY A 60 22.23 -6.02 -4.75
CA GLY A 60 21.44 -7.22 -4.41
C GLY A 60 21.30 -7.43 -2.91
N GLY A 61 20.43 -8.39 -2.55
CA GLY A 61 20.23 -8.79 -1.17
C GLY A 61 19.24 -7.94 -0.39
N LEU A 62 19.02 -8.31 0.87
CA LEU A 62 18.01 -7.64 1.72
C LEU A 62 18.46 -6.26 2.21
N ASP A 63 19.76 -5.98 2.21
CA ASP A 63 20.38 -4.72 2.62
C ASP A 63 20.89 -3.84 1.46
N GLY A 64 20.79 -4.33 0.22
CA GLY A 64 21.23 -3.59 -0.99
C GLY A 64 20.61 -2.20 -1.12
N TYR A 65 19.45 -1.95 -0.52
CA TYR A 65 18.82 -0.62 -0.48
C TYR A 65 19.70 0.43 0.19
N LYS A 66 20.52 0.07 1.20
CA LYS A 66 21.43 1.00 1.88
C LYS A 66 22.46 1.54 0.90
N GLN A 67 23.01 0.68 0.04
CA GLN A 67 23.98 1.06 -0.98
C GLN A 67 23.35 1.99 -2.00
N ALA A 68 22.16 1.64 -2.55
CA ALA A 68 21.46 2.48 -3.52
C ALA A 68 21.06 3.86 -2.95
N ILE A 69 20.64 3.94 -1.69
CA ILE A 69 20.28 5.21 -1.02
C ILE A 69 21.49 6.08 -0.75
N ASN A 70 22.67 5.48 -0.51
CA ASN A 70 23.93 6.21 -0.28
C ASN A 70 24.55 6.77 -1.56
N GLU A 71 24.07 6.38 -2.74
CA GLU A 71 24.48 7.01 -3.99
C GLU A 71 24.06 8.50 -4.04
N ASP A 72 24.66 9.25 -4.96
CA ASP A 72 24.29 10.65 -5.19
C ASP A 72 22.93 10.73 -5.90
N VAL A 73 21.88 10.60 -5.12
CA VAL A 73 20.47 10.62 -5.57
C VAL A 73 19.67 11.68 -4.82
N ASP A 74 18.77 12.37 -5.51
CA ASP A 74 17.85 13.36 -4.91
C ASP A 74 16.63 12.70 -4.30
N MET A 75 16.18 11.58 -4.90
CA MET A 75 14.94 10.91 -4.55
C MET A 75 15.10 9.39 -4.62
N VAL A 76 14.45 8.70 -3.69
CA VAL A 76 14.37 7.24 -3.62
C VAL A 76 12.94 6.77 -3.93
N VAL A 77 12.82 5.72 -4.75
CA VAL A 77 11.56 5.03 -5.00
C VAL A 77 11.54 3.70 -4.26
N ILE A 78 10.67 3.57 -3.27
CA ILE A 78 10.54 2.35 -2.45
C ILE A 78 9.32 1.56 -2.93
N ALA A 79 9.56 0.47 -3.65
CA ALA A 79 8.52 -0.43 -4.19
C ALA A 79 8.72 -1.89 -3.74
N THR A 80 9.41 -2.08 -2.64
CA THR A 80 9.65 -3.37 -1.99
C THR A 80 8.40 -3.91 -1.30
N PRO A 81 8.37 -5.19 -0.85
CA PRO A 81 7.27 -5.70 -0.05
C PRO A 81 7.02 -4.85 1.21
N PRO A 82 5.77 -4.71 1.66
CA PRO A 82 5.39 -3.82 2.76
C PRO A 82 6.20 -3.97 4.05
N GLY A 83 6.55 -5.21 4.43
CA GLY A 83 7.33 -5.47 5.64
C GLY A 83 8.73 -4.84 5.64
N PHE A 84 9.32 -4.62 4.46
CA PHE A 84 10.65 -4.02 4.32
C PHE A 84 10.62 -2.49 4.17
N LYS A 85 9.46 -1.88 3.99
CA LYS A 85 9.37 -0.44 3.70
C LYS A 85 9.70 0.46 4.91
N PRO A 86 9.29 0.13 6.14
CA PRO A 86 9.52 1.00 7.28
C PRO A 86 10.99 1.34 7.51
N GLN A 87 11.90 0.34 7.49
CA GLN A 87 13.33 0.56 7.66
C GLN A 87 13.97 1.27 6.47
N GLN A 88 13.51 0.98 5.25
CA GLN A 88 14.02 1.62 4.05
C GLN A 88 13.63 3.10 4.01
N PHE A 89 12.38 3.41 4.38
CA PHE A 89 11.90 4.78 4.50
C PHE A 89 12.65 5.55 5.58
N GLU A 90 12.78 4.97 6.78
CA GLU A 90 13.55 5.59 7.86
C GLU A 90 14.99 5.87 7.44
N TYR A 91 15.65 4.90 6.78
CA TYR A 91 17.01 5.08 6.29
C TYR A 91 17.11 6.21 5.27
N ALA A 92 16.20 6.27 4.29
CA ALA A 92 16.17 7.33 3.27
C ALA A 92 15.96 8.71 3.90
N ILE A 93 15.04 8.86 4.85
CA ILE A 93 14.80 10.12 5.57
C ILE A 93 16.01 10.53 6.42
N ASN A 94 16.70 9.56 7.05
CA ASN A 94 17.94 9.81 7.80
C ASN A 94 19.03 10.36 6.90
N GLN A 95 19.17 9.83 5.68
CA GLN A 95 20.11 10.31 4.66
C GLN A 95 19.65 11.59 3.93
N GLY A 96 18.53 12.19 4.34
CA GLY A 96 18.03 13.43 3.75
C GLY A 96 17.44 13.29 2.34
N LYS A 97 17.04 12.08 1.94
CA LYS A 97 16.49 11.82 0.62
C LYS A 97 15.00 12.10 0.57
N LYS A 98 14.52 12.65 -0.54
CA LYS A 98 13.09 12.69 -0.88
C LYS A 98 12.63 11.29 -1.27
N VAL A 99 11.35 10.96 -1.05
CA VAL A 99 10.88 9.58 -1.21
C VAL A 99 9.57 9.53 -1.97
N PHE A 100 9.44 8.58 -2.90
CA PHE A 100 8.17 8.00 -3.29
C PHE A 100 8.10 6.58 -2.74
N MET A 101 7.05 6.26 -2.01
CA MET A 101 6.87 4.92 -1.44
C MET A 101 5.52 4.32 -1.86
N GLU A 102 5.56 3.15 -2.48
CA GLU A 102 4.36 2.40 -2.83
C GLU A 102 3.58 1.96 -1.58
N LYS A 103 2.26 1.95 -1.70
CA LYS A 103 1.37 1.39 -0.68
C LYS A 103 1.46 -0.15 -0.64
N PRO A 104 1.06 -0.79 0.46
CA PRO A 104 0.95 -0.28 1.83
C PRO A 104 2.34 0.04 2.38
N VAL A 105 2.41 0.94 3.35
CA VAL A 105 3.71 1.44 3.85
C VAL A 105 4.33 0.57 4.95
N ALA A 106 3.59 -0.39 5.45
CA ALA A 106 4.02 -1.36 6.46
C ALA A 106 3.15 -2.61 6.41
N SER A 107 3.57 -3.69 7.04
CA SER A 107 2.80 -4.93 7.22
C SER A 107 2.21 -5.09 8.62
N ASP A 108 2.71 -4.35 9.60
CA ASP A 108 2.29 -4.41 11.00
C ASP A 108 2.34 -3.04 11.72
N VAL A 109 1.94 -3.02 12.97
CA VAL A 109 1.84 -1.80 13.76
C VAL A 109 3.20 -1.25 14.19
N THR A 110 4.20 -2.09 14.39
CA THR A 110 5.58 -1.66 14.66
C THR A 110 6.11 -0.88 13.46
N GLY A 111 5.88 -1.38 12.27
CA GLY A 111 6.20 -0.67 11.03
C GLY A 111 5.43 0.65 10.89
N ILE A 112 4.14 0.70 11.25
CA ILE A 112 3.36 1.95 11.23
C ILE A 112 3.95 3.00 12.17
N ARG A 113 4.29 2.63 13.41
CA ARG A 113 4.94 3.56 14.37
C ARG A 113 6.26 4.10 13.81
N ARG A 114 7.07 3.25 13.17
CA ARG A 114 8.33 3.61 12.53
C ARG A 114 8.13 4.59 11.35
N VAL A 115 7.14 4.33 10.51
CA VAL A 115 6.77 5.23 9.40
C VAL A 115 6.28 6.58 9.91
N LEU A 116 5.41 6.63 10.92
CA LEU A 116 4.91 7.88 11.50
C LEU A 116 6.05 8.71 12.14
N ALA A 117 6.99 8.07 12.83
CA ALA A 117 8.16 8.75 13.38
C ALA A 117 9.05 9.34 12.26
N SER A 118 9.25 8.57 11.18
CA SER A 118 10.01 9.02 10.01
C SER A 118 9.29 10.12 9.23
N ALA A 119 7.95 10.06 9.14
CA ALA A 119 7.12 11.10 8.52
C ALA A 119 7.26 12.44 9.25
N LYS A 120 7.24 12.42 10.59
CA LYS A 120 7.51 13.60 11.43
C LYS A 120 8.90 14.18 11.14
N LYS A 121 9.92 13.33 11.12
CA LYS A 121 11.31 13.73 10.82
C LYS A 121 11.45 14.28 9.38
N ALA A 122 10.76 13.68 8.41
CA ALA A 122 10.72 14.19 7.04
C ALA A 122 10.12 15.59 6.98
N LYS A 123 9.03 15.84 7.73
CA LYS A 123 8.41 17.16 7.86
C LYS A 123 9.37 18.19 8.47
N GLU A 124 10.06 17.83 9.54
CA GLU A 124 11.04 18.70 10.21
C GLU A 124 12.22 19.07 9.28
N LYS A 125 12.61 18.16 8.39
CA LYS A 125 13.68 18.38 7.39
C LYS A 125 13.18 19.01 6.09
N GLY A 126 11.89 19.26 5.91
CA GLY A 126 11.31 19.75 4.66
C GLY A 126 11.42 18.76 3.49
N LEU A 127 11.48 17.46 3.76
CA LEU A 127 11.62 16.44 2.73
C LEU A 127 10.26 16.07 2.12
N THR A 128 10.21 16.04 0.80
CA THR A 128 9.03 15.63 0.04
C THR A 128 8.86 14.12 0.09
N VAL A 129 7.63 13.66 0.38
CA VAL A 129 7.26 12.24 0.42
C VAL A 129 5.95 12.02 -0.30
N GLY A 130 5.98 11.22 -1.38
CA GLY A 130 4.79 10.73 -2.08
C GLY A 130 4.45 9.30 -1.66
N ILE A 131 3.16 8.96 -1.60
CA ILE A 131 2.67 7.61 -1.30
C ILE A 131 1.76 7.12 -2.43
N GLY A 132 1.95 5.89 -2.88
CA GLY A 132 1.22 5.25 -3.99
C GLY A 132 -0.27 4.99 -3.74
N LEU A 133 -1.00 5.95 -3.15
CA LEU A 133 -2.45 5.92 -3.00
C LEU A 133 -3.11 6.74 -4.12
N GLN A 134 -2.95 6.27 -5.33
CA GLN A 134 -3.22 6.96 -6.58
C GLN A 134 -4.63 7.55 -6.73
N ARG A 135 -5.65 7.04 -6.01
CA ARG A 135 -7.01 7.57 -6.06
C ARG A 135 -7.09 9.00 -5.55
N ARG A 136 -6.18 9.40 -4.66
CA ARG A 136 -6.08 10.77 -4.15
C ARG A 136 -5.58 11.78 -5.20
N HIS A 137 -5.05 11.28 -6.32
CA HIS A 137 -4.59 12.05 -7.48
C HIS A 137 -5.51 11.91 -8.70
N GLU A 138 -6.62 11.21 -8.56
CA GLU A 138 -7.57 10.99 -9.64
C GLU A 138 -8.69 12.02 -9.59
N GLU A 139 -8.81 12.88 -10.62
CA GLU A 139 -9.74 14.03 -10.65
C GLU A 139 -11.17 13.65 -10.23
N ARG A 140 -11.67 12.51 -10.75
CA ARG A 140 -13.03 12.06 -10.42
C ARG A 140 -13.19 11.65 -8.94
N TYR A 141 -12.13 11.16 -8.28
CA TYR A 141 -12.16 10.90 -6.85
C TYR A 141 -12.11 12.20 -6.06
N ILE A 142 -11.21 13.13 -6.44
CA ILE A 142 -11.07 14.44 -5.81
C ILE A 142 -12.39 15.22 -5.86
N ASP A 143 -13.02 15.30 -7.05
CA ASP A 143 -14.31 15.97 -7.23
C ASP A 143 -15.42 15.29 -6.41
N CYS A 144 -15.51 13.97 -6.48
CA CYS A 144 -16.52 13.21 -5.75
C CYS A 144 -16.39 13.37 -4.23
N VAL A 145 -15.19 13.22 -3.69
CA VAL A 145 -14.94 13.35 -2.25
C VAL A 145 -15.25 14.76 -1.78
N LYS A 146 -14.86 15.79 -2.55
CA LYS A 146 -15.18 17.17 -2.25
C LYS A 146 -16.70 17.38 -2.16
N GLN A 147 -17.47 16.94 -3.15
CA GLN A 147 -18.94 17.07 -3.14
C GLN A 147 -19.58 16.34 -1.96
N LEU A 148 -19.07 15.14 -1.59
CA LEU A 148 -19.55 14.40 -0.43
C LEU A 148 -19.27 15.12 0.89
N GLN A 149 -18.07 15.70 1.03
CA GLN A 149 -17.68 16.51 2.20
C GLN A 149 -18.41 17.84 2.27
N ASP A 150 -18.78 18.43 1.14
CA ASP A 150 -19.63 19.61 1.04
C ASP A 150 -21.12 19.29 1.37
N GLY A 151 -21.47 18.00 1.64
CA GLY A 151 -22.77 17.58 2.13
C GLY A 151 -23.84 17.36 1.06
N VAL A 152 -23.46 17.07 -0.18
CA VAL A 152 -24.41 16.83 -1.31
C VAL A 152 -25.41 15.70 -1.04
N ILE A 153 -25.01 14.69 -0.22
CA ILE A 153 -25.91 13.61 0.23
C ILE A 153 -26.30 13.75 1.72
N GLY A 154 -26.05 14.91 2.32
CA GLY A 154 -26.24 15.13 3.77
C GLY A 154 -25.21 14.41 4.62
N ASP A 155 -25.57 14.11 5.88
CA ASP A 155 -24.69 13.38 6.80
C ASP A 155 -24.45 11.95 6.32
N ILE A 156 -23.21 11.53 6.23
CA ILE A 156 -22.85 10.19 5.82
C ILE A 156 -23.05 9.23 6.98
N ASN A 157 -24.01 8.33 6.83
CA ASN A 157 -24.43 7.35 7.84
C ASN A 157 -23.74 6.01 7.72
N MET A 158 -23.33 5.63 6.50
CA MET A 158 -22.73 4.34 6.22
C MET A 158 -21.82 4.41 4.98
N LEU A 159 -20.74 3.66 5.00
CA LEU A 159 -19.89 3.39 3.85
C LEU A 159 -19.87 1.88 3.56
N ARG A 160 -19.77 1.51 2.29
CA ARG A 160 -19.52 0.14 1.86
C ARG A 160 -18.38 0.13 0.86
N VAL A 161 -17.35 -0.67 1.12
CA VAL A 161 -16.16 -0.74 0.30
C VAL A 161 -15.82 -2.19 -0.07
N TYR A 162 -15.40 -2.39 -1.31
CA TYR A 162 -15.24 -3.72 -1.88
C TYR A 162 -13.94 -3.85 -2.65
N TRP A 163 -13.21 -4.95 -2.37
CA TRP A 163 -12.17 -5.47 -3.24
C TRP A 163 -12.36 -6.97 -3.41
N ASN A 164 -13.29 -7.35 -4.27
CA ASN A 164 -13.55 -8.75 -4.61
C ASN A 164 -12.86 -9.07 -5.93
N GLY A 165 -11.65 -9.62 -5.84
CA GLY A 165 -10.81 -9.97 -6.98
C GLY A 165 -10.65 -11.47 -7.17
N ASN A 166 -9.88 -11.81 -8.22
CA ASN A 166 -9.43 -13.17 -8.49
C ASN A 166 -8.22 -13.54 -7.61
N SER A 167 -7.75 -14.78 -7.75
CA SER A 167 -6.55 -15.27 -7.08
C SER A 167 -5.30 -14.46 -7.45
N ILE A 168 -4.29 -14.52 -6.60
CA ILE A 168 -2.97 -13.91 -6.82
C ILE A 168 -1.97 -14.96 -7.29
N TRP A 169 -0.82 -14.47 -7.77
CA TRP A 169 0.29 -15.30 -8.25
C TRP A 169 0.96 -16.05 -7.09
N HIS A 170 1.53 -17.22 -7.42
CA HIS A 170 2.42 -17.99 -6.57
C HIS A 170 3.58 -18.54 -7.40
N ARG A 171 4.77 -18.60 -6.82
CA ARG A 171 5.98 -19.14 -7.44
C ARG A 171 6.46 -20.36 -6.65
N GLY A 172 6.60 -21.48 -7.32
CA GLY A 172 7.12 -22.71 -6.69
C GLY A 172 8.52 -22.51 -6.09
N LYS A 173 8.78 -23.21 -5.00
CA LYS A 173 10.12 -23.24 -4.39
C LYS A 173 11.10 -23.92 -5.34
N GLN A 174 12.19 -23.23 -5.67
CA GLN A 174 13.22 -23.78 -6.53
C GLN A 174 14.23 -24.61 -5.70
N PRO A 175 14.87 -25.63 -6.29
CA PRO A 175 15.93 -26.36 -5.61
C PRO A 175 17.03 -25.41 -5.13
N GLY A 176 17.48 -25.60 -3.90
CA GLY A 176 18.54 -24.79 -3.28
C GLY A 176 18.07 -23.46 -2.67
N MET A 177 16.81 -23.05 -2.86
CA MET A 177 16.28 -21.87 -2.17
C MET A 177 16.22 -22.08 -0.66
N THR A 178 16.74 -21.12 0.10
CA THR A 178 16.49 -21.02 1.54
C THR A 178 15.02 -20.71 1.81
N GLU A 179 14.57 -20.87 3.04
CA GLU A 179 13.18 -20.52 3.40
C GLU A 179 12.94 -18.99 3.31
N MET A 180 13.93 -18.20 3.69
CA MET A 180 13.87 -16.74 3.55
C MET A 180 13.71 -16.31 2.08
N GLU A 181 14.54 -16.86 1.18
CA GLU A 181 14.43 -16.57 -0.27
C GLU A 181 13.06 -16.96 -0.82
N TYR A 182 12.51 -18.12 -0.41
CA TYR A 182 11.19 -18.54 -0.83
C TYR A 182 10.11 -17.57 -0.37
N GLN A 183 10.11 -17.18 0.91
CA GLN A 183 9.11 -16.25 1.45
C GLN A 183 9.24 -14.86 0.83
N VAL A 184 10.44 -14.31 0.68
CA VAL A 184 10.65 -13.02 0.00
C VAL A 184 10.23 -13.08 -1.47
N ASN A 185 10.49 -14.18 -2.18
CA ASN A 185 10.03 -14.39 -3.55
C ASN A 185 8.51 -14.52 -3.66
N ASN A 186 7.83 -14.99 -2.60
CA ASN A 186 6.39 -15.14 -2.48
C ASN A 186 5.79 -14.21 -1.40
N TRP A 187 6.37 -13.04 -1.23
CA TRP A 187 6.09 -12.11 -0.15
C TRP A 187 4.59 -11.86 0.09
N TYR A 188 3.78 -11.88 -0.95
CA TYR A 188 2.34 -11.62 -0.86
C TYR A 188 1.63 -12.65 0.05
N HIS A 189 2.13 -13.88 0.11
CA HIS A 189 1.55 -15.00 0.85
C HIS A 189 1.87 -15.01 2.35
N PHE A 190 2.74 -14.12 2.82
CA PHE A 190 3.22 -14.08 4.20
C PHE A 190 2.86 -12.76 4.86
N THR A 191 2.14 -12.84 6.01
CA THR A 191 1.62 -11.65 6.69
C THR A 191 2.74 -10.69 7.09
N TRP A 192 3.89 -11.18 7.52
CA TRP A 192 5.02 -10.34 7.90
C TRP A 192 5.55 -9.50 6.74
N ALA A 193 5.47 -10.01 5.53
CA ALA A 193 5.98 -9.32 4.34
C ALA A 193 4.91 -8.46 3.64
N SER A 194 3.66 -8.93 3.56
CA SER A 194 2.58 -8.28 2.80
C SER A 194 1.58 -7.48 3.63
N GLY A 195 1.36 -7.90 4.89
CA GLY A 195 0.23 -7.42 5.68
C GLY A 195 -1.11 -8.07 5.34
N ASP A 196 -1.15 -9.09 4.47
CA ASP A 196 -2.33 -9.73 3.91
C ASP A 196 -3.04 -8.91 2.80
N GLN A 197 -3.95 -9.55 2.07
CA GLN A 197 -4.70 -8.96 0.95
C GLN A 197 -5.50 -7.71 1.34
N ILE A 198 -5.97 -7.63 2.57
CA ILE A 198 -6.69 -6.46 3.10
C ILE A 198 -5.77 -5.22 3.14
N CYS A 199 -4.49 -5.40 3.45
CA CYS A 199 -3.49 -4.34 3.39
C CYS A 199 -3.03 -4.10 1.95
N GLU A 200 -2.71 -5.16 1.20
CA GLU A 200 -2.03 -5.02 -0.10
C GLU A 200 -2.96 -4.51 -1.21
N GLN A 201 -4.22 -4.92 -1.23
CA GLN A 201 -5.16 -4.51 -2.28
C GLN A 201 -6.30 -3.65 -1.74
N HIS A 202 -6.97 -4.10 -0.70
CA HIS A 202 -8.19 -3.46 -0.22
C HIS A 202 -7.96 -2.10 0.44
N ILE A 203 -6.71 -1.78 0.80
CA ILE A 203 -6.30 -0.47 1.30
C ILE A 203 -6.81 0.69 0.43
N HIS A 204 -6.86 0.53 -0.90
CA HIS A 204 -7.34 1.59 -1.80
C HIS A 204 -8.78 2.00 -1.51
N ASN A 205 -9.62 1.04 -1.15
CA ASN A 205 -11.03 1.28 -0.84
C ASN A 205 -11.20 1.79 0.59
N LEU A 206 -10.40 1.26 1.52
CA LEU A 206 -10.38 1.72 2.92
C LEU A 206 -9.90 3.16 3.02
N ASP A 207 -8.84 3.51 2.28
CA ASP A 207 -8.33 4.88 2.17
C ASP A 207 -9.40 5.83 1.63
N ALA A 208 -10.09 5.46 0.55
CA ALA A 208 -11.19 6.27 0.00
C ALA A 208 -12.31 6.49 1.02
N GLY A 209 -12.69 5.45 1.79
CA GLY A 209 -13.68 5.56 2.85
C GLY A 209 -13.24 6.51 3.97
N CYS A 210 -12.00 6.41 4.44
CA CYS A 210 -11.44 7.30 5.44
C CYS A 210 -11.33 8.76 4.91
N TRP A 211 -10.94 8.93 3.65
CA TRP A 211 -10.86 10.23 3.01
C TRP A 211 -12.22 10.91 2.90
N ILE A 212 -13.26 10.17 2.47
CA ILE A 212 -14.64 10.68 2.42
C ILE A 212 -15.11 11.16 3.80
N LYS A 213 -14.81 10.39 4.86
CA LYS A 213 -15.17 10.75 6.23
C LYS A 213 -14.30 11.85 6.84
N GLY A 214 -13.09 12.09 6.30
CA GLY A 214 -12.12 12.99 6.90
C GLY A 214 -11.60 12.52 8.27
N MET A 215 -11.76 11.23 8.61
CA MET A 215 -11.35 10.64 9.90
C MET A 215 -11.02 9.15 9.74
N TYR A 216 -10.41 8.55 10.79
CA TYR A 216 -10.06 7.14 10.84
C TYR A 216 -10.91 6.38 11.85
N PRO A 217 -11.17 5.08 11.63
CA PRO A 217 -11.94 4.26 12.57
C PRO A 217 -11.26 4.15 13.95
N ILE A 218 -12.07 4.14 15.00
CA ILE A 218 -11.61 3.94 16.40
C ILE A 218 -11.65 2.48 16.81
N LYS A 219 -12.37 1.63 16.12
CA LYS A 219 -12.43 0.19 16.34
C LYS A 219 -12.92 -0.55 15.12
N ALA A 220 -12.65 -1.86 15.10
CA ALA A 220 -13.16 -2.78 14.11
C ALA A 220 -13.51 -4.13 14.72
N ASN A 221 -14.50 -4.81 14.14
CA ASN A 221 -14.75 -6.23 14.30
C ASN A 221 -14.85 -6.89 12.93
N GLY A 222 -14.56 -8.18 12.83
CA GLY A 222 -14.55 -8.80 11.52
C GLY A 222 -14.53 -10.32 11.56
N MET A 223 -14.74 -10.89 10.39
CA MET A 223 -14.65 -12.34 10.14
C MET A 223 -13.95 -12.58 8.81
N GLY A 224 -13.32 -13.73 8.70
CA GLY A 224 -12.60 -14.13 7.50
C GLY A 224 -11.97 -15.49 7.67
N GLY A 225 -11.28 -15.94 6.66
CA GLY A 225 -10.64 -17.23 6.68
C GLY A 225 -9.80 -17.49 5.45
N SER A 226 -9.29 -18.70 5.40
CA SER A 226 -8.46 -19.21 4.32
C SER A 226 -8.99 -20.56 3.89
N GLU A 227 -9.91 -20.55 2.96
CA GLU A 227 -10.63 -21.75 2.51
C GLU A 227 -10.24 -22.18 1.10
N MET A 228 -10.22 -21.23 0.17
CA MET A 228 -10.07 -21.46 -1.26
C MET A 228 -8.78 -20.82 -1.80
N ARG A 229 -7.68 -21.12 -1.17
CA ARG A 229 -6.44 -20.48 -1.54
C ARG A 229 -6.02 -20.70 -2.99
N MET A 230 -5.51 -19.68 -3.50
CA MET A 230 -4.75 -19.45 -4.71
C MET A 230 -4.16 -20.70 -5.33
N GLY A 231 -4.70 -21.11 -6.47
CA GLY A 231 -4.28 -22.34 -7.11
C GLY A 231 -4.75 -23.63 -6.42
N GLY A 232 -5.60 -23.53 -5.38
CA GLY A 232 -6.16 -24.67 -4.67
C GLY A 232 -5.28 -25.24 -3.55
N ASP A 233 -4.10 -24.67 -3.31
CA ASP A 233 -3.21 -25.12 -2.25
C ASP A 233 -3.08 -24.09 -1.12
N ARG A 234 -3.99 -24.16 -0.15
CA ARG A 234 -3.98 -23.32 1.06
C ARG A 234 -2.74 -23.53 1.95
N LYS A 235 -1.97 -24.58 1.72
CA LYS A 235 -0.81 -24.95 2.53
C LYS A 235 0.40 -24.07 2.29
N LEU A 236 0.45 -23.40 1.13
CA LEU A 236 1.60 -22.61 0.70
C LEU A 236 1.51 -21.12 1.08
N SER A 237 0.53 -20.72 1.91
CA SER A 237 0.29 -19.33 2.23
C SER A 237 -0.27 -19.16 3.64
N GLN A 238 0.10 -18.11 4.31
CA GLN A 238 -0.33 -17.80 5.67
C GLN A 238 -1.58 -16.90 5.70
N ILE A 239 -1.81 -16.07 4.68
CA ILE A 239 -2.82 -15.02 4.65
C ILE A 239 -4.26 -15.57 4.47
N PHE A 240 -5.24 -14.78 4.82
CA PHE A 240 -6.65 -15.07 4.53
C PHE A 240 -6.95 -14.85 3.03
N ASP A 241 -7.92 -15.57 2.49
CA ASP A 241 -8.39 -15.37 1.13
C ASP A 241 -9.69 -14.57 1.05
N HIS A 242 -10.36 -14.36 2.18
CA HIS A 242 -11.53 -13.49 2.29
C HIS A 242 -11.62 -12.85 3.67
N THR A 243 -12.13 -11.61 3.69
CA THR A 243 -12.37 -10.83 4.91
C THR A 243 -13.67 -10.03 4.77
N PHE A 244 -14.39 -9.91 5.88
CA PHE A 244 -15.46 -8.94 6.05
C PHE A 244 -15.24 -8.19 7.36
N VAL A 245 -15.22 -6.86 7.32
CA VAL A 245 -14.93 -6.03 8.49
C VAL A 245 -15.98 -4.93 8.62
N GLU A 246 -16.46 -4.73 9.84
CA GLU A 246 -17.19 -3.55 10.26
C GLU A 246 -16.23 -2.62 11.02
N TYR A 247 -15.97 -1.46 10.45
CA TYR A 247 -15.24 -0.37 11.11
C TYR A 247 -16.23 0.62 11.72
N THR A 248 -15.88 1.18 12.89
CA THR A 248 -16.65 2.23 13.55
C THR A 248 -15.82 3.50 13.61
N PHE A 249 -16.35 4.60 13.06
CA PHE A 249 -15.76 5.93 13.16
C PHE A 249 -16.11 6.63 14.48
N PRO A 250 -15.39 7.71 14.86
CA PRO A 250 -15.66 8.46 16.12
C PRO A 250 -17.09 8.97 16.25
N ASP A 251 -17.74 9.32 15.16
CA ASP A 251 -19.13 9.80 15.10
C ASP A 251 -20.19 8.68 15.07
N GLY A 252 -19.76 7.42 15.19
CA GLY A 252 -20.62 6.24 15.15
C GLY A 252 -20.92 5.71 13.74
N THR A 253 -20.55 6.41 12.69
CA THR A 253 -20.67 5.94 11.30
C THR A 253 -19.98 4.58 11.12
N LYS A 254 -20.61 3.72 10.34
CA LYS A 254 -20.05 2.39 10.01
C LYS A 254 -19.49 2.35 8.59
N MET A 255 -18.35 1.68 8.44
CA MET A 255 -17.85 1.27 7.13
C MET A 255 -17.77 -0.25 7.06
N PHE A 256 -18.55 -0.84 6.14
CA PHE A 256 -18.53 -2.27 5.84
C PHE A 256 -17.56 -2.52 4.69
N SER A 257 -16.62 -3.40 4.94
CA SER A 257 -15.50 -3.71 4.07
C SER A 257 -15.53 -5.17 3.69
N GLN A 258 -15.53 -5.46 2.39
CA GLN A 258 -15.52 -6.82 1.88
C GLN A 258 -14.36 -7.00 0.91
N GLY A 259 -13.45 -7.91 1.24
CA GLY A 259 -12.28 -8.23 0.42
C GLY A 259 -12.11 -9.72 0.20
N ARG A 260 -11.72 -10.12 -1.02
CA ARG A 260 -11.38 -11.51 -1.30
C ARG A 260 -10.50 -11.67 -2.52
N HIS A 261 -9.77 -12.79 -2.54
CA HIS A 261 -9.00 -13.29 -3.67
C HIS A 261 -9.43 -14.73 -4.01
N LEU A 262 -10.65 -14.87 -4.55
CA LEU A 262 -11.23 -16.16 -4.91
C LEU A 262 -11.48 -16.24 -6.41
N LYS A 263 -10.94 -17.28 -7.06
CA LYS A 263 -11.17 -17.55 -8.48
C LYS A 263 -12.63 -17.98 -8.72
N GLY A 264 -13.27 -17.41 -9.74
CA GLY A 264 -14.64 -17.76 -10.13
C GLY A 264 -15.75 -17.14 -9.28
N GLY A 265 -15.41 -16.31 -8.28
CA GLY A 265 -16.38 -15.57 -7.49
C GLY A 265 -16.83 -14.27 -8.16
N TRP A 266 -17.86 -13.63 -7.58
CA TRP A 266 -18.33 -12.30 -8.00
C TRP A 266 -17.19 -11.26 -7.87
N SER A 267 -16.77 -10.68 -8.99
CA SER A 267 -15.71 -9.64 -9.00
C SER A 267 -16.31 -8.26 -8.87
N HIS A 268 -15.84 -7.48 -7.88
CA HIS A 268 -16.33 -6.14 -7.63
C HIS A 268 -15.31 -5.30 -6.88
N VAL A 269 -14.92 -4.15 -7.44
CA VAL A 269 -14.04 -3.16 -6.81
C VAL A 269 -14.74 -1.82 -6.88
N ALA A 270 -15.22 -1.32 -5.75
CA ALA A 270 -15.99 -0.08 -5.66
C ALA A 270 -16.14 0.41 -4.22
N GLU A 271 -16.51 1.68 -4.07
CA GLU A 271 -16.93 2.31 -2.83
C GLU A 271 -18.31 2.94 -3.00
N TYR A 272 -19.08 2.90 -1.92
CA TYR A 272 -20.42 3.49 -1.82
C TYR A 272 -20.54 4.29 -0.54
N ALA A 273 -21.08 5.51 -0.64
CA ALA A 273 -21.49 6.32 0.49
C ALA A 273 -23.01 6.41 0.57
N HIS A 274 -23.56 6.30 1.77
CA HIS A 274 -24.97 6.43 2.07
C HIS A 274 -25.14 7.57 3.07
N GLY A 275 -25.89 8.58 2.65
CA GLY A 275 -26.14 9.76 3.46
C GLY A 275 -27.62 9.95 3.77
N SER A 276 -27.91 10.97 4.58
CA SER A 276 -29.28 11.31 4.98
C SER A 276 -30.15 11.91 3.85
N LYS A 277 -29.52 12.34 2.75
CA LYS A 277 -30.18 12.99 1.60
C LYS A 277 -29.88 12.34 0.25
N GLY A 278 -29.15 11.22 0.22
CA GLY A 278 -28.81 10.54 -1.03
C GLY A 278 -27.80 9.41 -0.85
N THR A 279 -27.44 8.82 -1.98
CA THR A 279 -26.39 7.79 -2.07
C THR A 279 -25.37 8.18 -3.12
N CYS A 280 -24.19 7.58 -3.06
CA CYS A 280 -23.13 7.79 -4.04
C CYS A 280 -22.42 6.48 -4.35
N LYS A 281 -22.24 6.18 -5.64
CA LYS A 281 -21.18 5.30 -6.11
C LYS A 281 -19.97 6.17 -6.40
N VAL A 282 -18.96 6.06 -5.54
CA VAL A 282 -17.78 6.96 -5.54
C VAL A 282 -17.10 6.98 -6.90
N ALA A 283 -16.66 8.17 -7.32
CA ALA A 283 -16.03 8.44 -8.61
C ALA A 283 -16.87 8.05 -9.84
N SER A 284 -18.18 7.90 -9.68
CA SER A 284 -19.12 7.53 -10.76
C SER A 284 -20.34 8.49 -10.80
N HIS A 285 -21.21 8.40 -9.80
CA HIS A 285 -22.40 9.24 -9.73
C HIS A 285 -22.92 9.36 -8.29
N ILE A 286 -23.65 10.47 -8.06
CA ILE A 286 -24.36 10.76 -6.82
C ILE A 286 -25.86 10.72 -7.15
N GLU A 287 -26.64 10.08 -6.30
CA GLU A 287 -28.10 9.95 -6.39
C GLU A 287 -28.75 10.62 -5.18
N PRO A 288 -29.07 11.93 -5.26
CA PRO A 288 -29.85 12.60 -4.23
C PRO A 288 -31.24 11.99 -4.12
N PHE A 289 -31.84 11.93 -2.91
CA PHE A 289 -33.23 11.46 -2.76
C PHE A 289 -34.25 12.46 -3.34
N ALA A 290 -33.84 13.71 -3.58
CA ALA A 290 -34.63 14.73 -4.26
C ALA A 290 -33.74 15.48 -5.26
N GLY A 291 -34.19 15.57 -6.51
CA GLY A 291 -33.43 16.16 -7.62
C GLY A 291 -32.83 15.14 -8.57
N ASP A 292 -32.11 15.63 -9.56
CA ASP A 292 -31.52 14.80 -10.61
C ASP A 292 -30.19 14.16 -10.16
N PRO A 293 -29.87 12.96 -10.66
CA PRO A 293 -28.57 12.34 -10.46
C PRO A 293 -27.40 13.20 -10.97
N ILE A 294 -26.33 13.26 -10.20
CA ILE A 294 -25.11 14.02 -10.53
C ILE A 294 -24.07 13.03 -11.02
N ARG A 295 -23.67 13.16 -12.28
CA ARG A 295 -22.57 12.36 -12.82
C ARG A 295 -21.23 12.98 -12.46
N ILE A 296 -20.37 12.23 -11.80
CA ILE A 296 -19.00 12.64 -11.52
C ILE A 296 -18.19 12.60 -12.81
N ARG A 297 -17.48 13.69 -13.08
CA ARG A 297 -16.63 13.86 -14.25
C ARG A 297 -15.17 13.97 -13.81
N GLY A 298 -14.26 13.81 -14.74
CA GLY A 298 -12.83 13.94 -14.52
C GLY A 298 -12.05 12.79 -15.15
N ALA A 299 -10.75 13.01 -15.31
CA ALA A 299 -9.84 12.01 -15.82
C ALA A 299 -9.58 10.90 -14.80
N GLY A 300 -9.40 9.66 -15.30
CA GLY A 300 -8.80 8.56 -14.56
C GLY A 300 -7.27 8.60 -14.70
N GLY A 301 -6.62 7.54 -14.23
CA GLY A 301 -5.16 7.38 -14.41
C GLY A 301 -4.34 7.94 -13.24
N GLY A 302 -4.89 7.88 -12.04
CA GLY A 302 -4.25 8.33 -10.81
C GLY A 302 -2.82 7.85 -10.61
N HIS A 303 -2.49 6.62 -10.99
CA HIS A 303 -1.11 6.10 -10.93
C HIS A 303 -0.08 6.93 -11.71
N TYR A 304 -0.48 7.52 -12.82
CA TYR A 304 0.42 8.39 -13.56
C TYR A 304 0.35 9.82 -13.03
N GLN A 305 -0.83 10.26 -12.61
CA GLN A 305 -1.03 11.61 -12.08
C GLN A 305 -0.25 11.82 -10.77
N GLU A 306 -0.25 10.86 -9.84
CA GLU A 306 0.53 10.95 -8.60
C GLU A 306 2.03 11.20 -8.83
N GLN A 307 2.60 10.60 -9.90
CA GLN A 307 4.01 10.80 -10.24
C GLN A 307 4.23 12.20 -10.87
N LYS A 308 3.28 12.69 -11.66
CA LYS A 308 3.35 14.06 -12.20
C LYS A 308 3.27 15.10 -11.09
N ASP A 309 2.33 14.94 -10.17
CA ASP A 309 2.14 15.85 -9.03
C ASP A 309 3.41 15.90 -8.17
N LEU A 310 4.01 14.74 -7.89
CA LEU A 310 5.25 14.63 -7.15
C LEU A 310 6.41 15.34 -7.86
N ILE A 311 6.64 15.06 -9.15
CA ILE A 311 7.73 15.65 -9.93
C ILE A 311 7.53 17.16 -10.11
N GLU A 312 6.29 17.60 -10.30
CA GLU A 312 5.95 19.02 -10.38
C GLU A 312 6.26 19.75 -9.06
N ALA A 313 5.83 19.19 -7.92
CA ALA A 313 6.11 19.74 -6.60
C ALA A 313 7.63 19.81 -6.32
N LEU A 314 8.36 18.74 -6.65
CA LEU A 314 9.82 18.72 -6.53
C LEU A 314 10.52 19.80 -7.37
N HIS A 315 10.06 19.98 -8.60
CA HIS A 315 10.63 20.97 -9.51
C HIS A 315 10.36 22.41 -9.04
N LYS A 316 9.19 22.67 -8.49
CA LYS A 316 8.79 23.97 -7.95
C LYS A 316 9.37 24.24 -6.55
N GLY A 317 9.97 23.26 -5.89
CA GLY A 317 10.42 23.35 -4.50
C GLY A 317 9.25 23.42 -3.51
N GLU A 318 8.06 22.94 -3.90
CA GLU A 318 6.89 22.90 -3.05
C GLU A 318 6.98 21.75 -2.06
N TYR A 319 6.63 22.03 -0.79
CA TYR A 319 6.58 20.99 0.23
C TYR A 319 5.36 20.09 0.04
N TYR A 320 5.60 18.78 0.03
CA TYR A 320 4.59 17.78 -0.21
C TYR A 320 4.90 16.53 0.64
N ASN A 321 3.99 16.12 1.50
CA ASN A 321 4.23 14.96 2.37
C ASN A 321 2.94 14.20 2.66
N GLU A 322 2.86 13.00 2.14
CA GLU A 322 1.71 12.10 2.24
C GLU A 322 1.91 10.96 3.23
N ALA A 323 3.07 10.89 3.89
CA ALA A 323 3.43 9.74 4.71
C ALA A 323 2.48 9.49 5.88
N GLU A 324 1.91 10.54 6.48
CA GLU A 324 1.00 10.41 7.62
C GLU A 324 -0.32 9.73 7.20
N TYR A 325 -0.98 10.22 6.16
CA TYR A 325 -2.23 9.58 5.73
C TYR A 325 -1.97 8.19 5.13
N GLY A 326 -0.85 7.98 4.45
CA GLY A 326 -0.44 6.66 3.96
C GLY A 326 -0.27 5.65 5.08
N ALA A 327 0.34 6.07 6.20
CA ALA A 327 0.48 5.26 7.40
C ALA A 327 -0.88 4.96 8.05
N MET A 328 -1.76 5.95 8.19
CA MET A 328 -3.06 5.78 8.84
C MET A 328 -4.04 4.95 7.98
N SER A 329 -3.98 5.05 6.66
CA SER A 329 -4.75 4.19 5.76
C SER A 329 -4.26 2.75 5.79
N THR A 330 -2.94 2.54 5.86
CA THR A 330 -2.34 1.22 6.09
C THR A 330 -2.74 0.67 7.46
N PHE A 331 -2.71 1.49 8.51
CA PHE A 331 -3.14 1.10 9.85
C PHE A 331 -4.62 0.70 9.89
N THR A 332 -5.50 1.39 9.16
CA THR A 332 -6.91 1.00 9.04
C THR A 332 -7.05 -0.41 8.47
N ALA A 333 -6.27 -0.76 7.46
CA ALA A 333 -6.26 -2.12 6.90
C ALA A 333 -5.74 -3.15 7.90
N ILE A 334 -4.65 -2.83 8.64
CA ILE A 334 -4.11 -3.68 9.71
C ILE A 334 -5.15 -3.88 10.82
N LEU A 335 -5.86 -2.83 11.24
CA LEU A 335 -6.92 -2.92 12.25
C LEU A 335 -8.00 -3.94 11.86
N GLY A 336 -8.45 -3.90 10.60
CA GLY A 336 -9.41 -4.88 10.08
C GLY A 336 -8.86 -6.29 9.98
N ARG A 337 -7.58 -6.44 9.59
CA ARG A 337 -6.92 -7.75 9.58
C ARG A 337 -6.87 -8.37 10.97
N GLU A 338 -6.44 -7.61 11.98
CA GLU A 338 -6.35 -8.10 13.35
C GLU A 338 -7.72 -8.48 13.91
N ALA A 339 -8.77 -7.74 13.54
CA ALA A 339 -10.14 -8.08 13.90
C ALA A 339 -10.56 -9.44 13.26
N CYS A 340 -10.29 -9.65 11.98
CA CYS A 340 -10.58 -10.92 11.30
C CYS A 340 -9.74 -12.08 11.86
N TYR A 341 -8.44 -11.89 12.04
CA TYR A 341 -7.53 -12.93 12.52
C TYR A 341 -7.87 -13.40 13.94
N SER A 342 -8.26 -12.47 14.81
CA SER A 342 -8.61 -12.78 16.19
C SER A 342 -10.07 -13.18 16.40
N GLY A 343 -10.97 -12.74 15.50
CA GLY A 343 -12.41 -12.85 15.70
C GLY A 343 -12.92 -11.97 16.85
N LYS A 344 -12.22 -10.89 17.19
CA LYS A 344 -12.53 -9.98 18.29
C LYS A 344 -12.79 -8.57 17.80
N GLU A 345 -13.51 -7.77 18.60
CA GLU A 345 -13.50 -6.33 18.46
C GLU A 345 -12.11 -5.78 18.88
N ILE A 346 -11.47 -5.02 18.02
CA ILE A 346 -10.15 -4.43 18.24
C ILE A 346 -10.30 -2.92 18.34
N ILE A 347 -9.79 -2.33 19.43
CA ILE A 347 -9.72 -0.90 19.63
C ILE A 347 -8.44 -0.37 18.95
N ALA A 348 -8.57 0.67 18.14
CA ALA A 348 -7.46 1.22 17.34
C ALA A 348 -6.30 1.72 18.23
N ASP A 349 -6.60 2.45 19.28
CA ASP A 349 -5.58 2.97 20.21
C ASP A 349 -4.81 1.86 20.94
N ASP A 350 -5.49 0.79 21.33
CA ASP A 350 -4.83 -0.36 21.97
C ASP A 350 -3.93 -1.08 20.96
N LEU A 351 -4.42 -1.27 19.74
CA LEU A 351 -3.64 -1.89 18.68
C LEU A 351 -2.41 -1.04 18.34
N MET A 352 -2.57 0.27 18.18
CA MET A 352 -1.45 1.17 17.91
C MET A 352 -0.36 1.10 18.98
N LYS A 353 -0.75 0.94 20.24
CA LYS A 353 0.18 0.89 21.39
C LYS A 353 0.82 -0.48 21.61
N LYS A 354 0.05 -1.56 21.47
CA LYS A 354 0.39 -2.92 21.93
C LYS A 354 0.40 -3.96 20.81
N GLY A 355 0.13 -3.56 19.57
CA GLY A 355 0.04 -4.48 18.44
C GLY A 355 1.35 -5.23 18.21
N ARG A 356 1.21 -6.48 17.77
CA ARG A 356 2.29 -7.42 17.57
C ARG A 356 3.26 -6.97 16.47
N ASP A 357 4.55 -7.22 16.70
CA ASP A 357 5.61 -7.17 15.69
C ASP A 357 5.64 -8.50 14.93
N TYR A 358 5.48 -8.43 13.62
CA TYR A 358 5.48 -9.63 12.77
C TYR A 358 6.85 -10.04 12.24
N ALA A 359 7.83 -9.16 12.33
CA ALA A 359 9.17 -9.40 11.82
C ALA A 359 10.25 -8.81 12.76
N PRO A 360 10.33 -9.29 14.03
CA PRO A 360 11.32 -8.80 14.98
C PRO A 360 12.74 -8.92 14.42
N GLY A 361 13.51 -7.84 14.47
CA GLY A 361 14.90 -7.84 13.98
C GLY A 361 15.05 -7.77 12.47
N ILE A 362 14.02 -7.37 11.73
CA ILE A 362 14.04 -7.30 10.25
C ILE A 362 15.19 -6.48 9.67
N ASP A 363 15.75 -5.54 10.41
CA ASP A 363 16.88 -4.71 9.98
C ASP A 363 18.17 -5.51 9.74
N ASP A 364 18.28 -6.68 10.38
CA ASP A 364 19.45 -7.55 10.36
C ASP A 364 19.22 -8.85 9.58
N TYR A 365 18.09 -8.98 8.88
CA TYR A 365 17.80 -10.19 8.11
C TYR A 365 18.76 -10.35 6.94
N THR A 366 19.25 -11.57 6.80
CA THR A 366 20.05 -12.06 5.68
C THR A 366 19.34 -13.25 5.02
N TRP A 367 19.88 -13.77 3.94
CA TRP A 367 19.34 -14.97 3.30
C TRP A 367 19.44 -16.23 4.19
N ASP A 368 20.35 -16.24 5.14
CA ASP A 368 20.56 -17.34 6.09
C ASP A 368 19.70 -17.19 7.37
N SER A 369 19.03 -16.05 7.54
CA SER A 369 18.14 -15.83 8.68
C SER A 369 16.91 -16.74 8.59
N ALA A 370 16.47 -17.25 9.74
CA ALA A 370 15.17 -17.89 9.83
C ALA A 370 14.06 -16.83 9.60
N PRO A 371 13.11 -17.05 8.69
CA PRO A 371 12.00 -16.13 8.50
C PRO A 371 11.05 -16.14 9.72
N PRO A 372 10.22 -15.08 9.91
CA PRO A 372 9.30 -14.96 11.05
C PRO A 372 8.29 -16.11 11.19
N VAL A 373 8.00 -16.79 10.12
CA VAL A 373 7.11 -17.96 10.11
C VAL A 373 7.78 -19.12 9.41
N ALA A 374 7.74 -20.30 10.04
CA ALA A 374 8.24 -21.53 9.45
C ALA A 374 7.06 -22.46 9.06
N PRO A 375 7.21 -23.25 8.00
CA PRO A 375 6.27 -24.32 7.72
C PRO A 375 6.41 -25.45 8.77
N ASP A 376 5.38 -26.25 8.94
CA ASP A 376 5.40 -27.46 9.74
C ASP A 376 6.15 -28.61 9.01
N GLU A 377 6.20 -29.80 9.63
CA GLU A 377 6.84 -31.00 9.06
C GLU A 377 6.22 -31.43 7.70
N LYS A 378 5.00 -31.02 7.41
CA LYS A 378 4.32 -31.28 6.14
C LYS A 378 4.53 -30.17 5.10
N GLY A 379 5.27 -29.12 5.45
CA GLY A 379 5.46 -27.94 4.60
C GLY A 379 4.28 -26.98 4.59
N GLU A 380 3.37 -27.06 5.58
CA GLU A 380 2.19 -26.21 5.68
C GLU A 380 2.48 -25.00 6.59
N TYR A 381 2.09 -23.80 6.17
CA TYR A 381 2.25 -22.60 7.00
C TYR A 381 1.06 -22.41 7.94
N PRO A 382 1.31 -21.96 9.19
CA PRO A 382 0.24 -21.70 10.15
C PRO A 382 -0.63 -20.53 9.68
N VAL A 383 -1.93 -20.78 9.62
CA VAL A 383 -2.94 -19.74 9.31
C VAL A 383 -3.53 -19.24 10.63
N PRO A 384 -3.72 -17.93 10.81
CA PRO A 384 -4.39 -17.40 11.99
C PRO A 384 -5.75 -18.05 12.20
N ALA A 385 -6.05 -18.47 13.43
CA ALA A 385 -7.32 -19.10 13.78
C ALA A 385 -8.15 -18.16 14.66
N PRO A 386 -9.32 -17.68 14.22
CA PRO A 386 -10.20 -16.83 15.03
C PRO A 386 -10.54 -17.48 16.38
N GLY A 387 -10.50 -16.66 17.44
CA GLY A 387 -10.67 -17.11 18.83
C GLY A 387 -9.38 -17.62 19.49
N VAL A 388 -8.40 -18.09 18.72
CA VAL A 388 -7.09 -18.57 19.22
C VAL A 388 -6.00 -17.53 19.02
N TYR A 389 -5.96 -16.92 17.86
CA TYR A 389 -4.97 -15.89 17.50
C TYR A 389 -4.98 -14.71 18.48
N ARG A 390 -3.77 -14.20 18.81
CA ARG A 390 -3.55 -13.06 19.72
C ARG A 390 -3.00 -11.87 18.94
N PRO A 391 -3.75 -10.76 18.81
CA PRO A 391 -3.34 -9.57 18.06
C PRO A 391 -2.33 -8.70 18.84
N PHE A 392 -2.22 -8.93 20.14
CA PHE A 392 -1.31 -8.20 21.03
C PHE A 392 -0.15 -9.09 21.47
N ALA A 393 1.02 -8.47 21.67
CA ALA A 393 2.21 -9.14 22.18
C ALA A 393 2.09 -9.45 23.67
#